data_b71d37a1868a0c57839b3a42133a225a
#
_entry.id   b71d37a1868a0c57839b3a42133a225a
#
_cell.length_a   1.000
_cell.length_b   1.000
_cell.length_c   1.000
_cell.angle_alpha   90.00
_cell.angle_beta   90.00
_cell.angle_gamma   90.00
#
_symmetry.space_group_name_H-M   'P 1'
#
loop_
_entity.id
_entity.type
_entity.pdbx_description
1 polymer ?
#
loop_
_entity_poly.entity_id
_entity_poly.type
_entity_poly.pdbx_seq_one_letter_code
_entity_poly.pdbx_strand_id
1 'polypeptide(L)'
;MQLQLQHGRPADCSGRLEKEIRSYDFLDSLGISYYRLDHEPAMTMEICAAIDESLGGLICKNLLLCNRQCTSFYMLMMPGDKVFKTKDLSAQIGSSRLSFADGKYMEEFLDITPGSLSILGLMNDKENRIQLLIDEDVLKSPFIGCHPCINTSSLRLDKEDVVQKLIPALNHEPIIVQLPTYEA
;
A
#
# COMPACT_ATOMS: atom_id res chain seq x y z
N MET A 1 23.24 8.47 1.45
CA MET A 1 22.34 8.71 2.60
C MET A 1 22.28 7.44 3.42
N GLN A 2 22.54 7.51 4.71
CA GLN A 2 22.44 6.32 5.57
C GLN A 2 20.98 6.17 6.01
N LEU A 3 20.31 5.15 5.50
CA LEU A 3 18.94 4.83 5.88
C LEU A 3 18.97 4.12 7.24
N GLN A 4 18.19 4.62 8.19
CA GLN A 4 18.14 4.06 9.54
C GLN A 4 16.72 3.60 9.87
N LEU A 5 16.59 2.30 10.10
CA LEU A 5 15.34 1.69 10.55
C LEU A 5 15.06 2.08 12.00
N GLN A 6 13.90 2.68 12.25
CA GLN A 6 13.47 3.13 13.57
C GLN A 6 12.17 2.42 13.97
N HIS A 7 11.99 2.18 15.25
CA HIS A 7 10.77 1.57 15.76
C HIS A 7 9.70 2.64 16.03
N GLY A 8 8.51 2.44 15.47
CA GLY A 8 7.34 3.28 15.72
C GLY A 8 7.39 4.64 15.04
N ARG A 9 6.51 5.51 15.49
CA ARG A 9 6.35 6.86 14.97
C ARG A 9 7.53 7.75 15.36
N PRO A 10 7.75 8.88 14.65
CA PRO A 10 8.76 9.85 15.08
C PRO A 10 8.47 10.37 16.48
N ALA A 11 9.53 10.56 17.26
CA ALA A 11 9.41 11.16 18.61
C ALA A 11 8.87 12.60 18.52
N ASP A 12 9.24 13.32 17.45
CA ASP A 12 8.73 14.64 17.12
C ASP A 12 8.08 14.62 15.75
N CYS A 13 6.78 14.88 15.71
CA CYS A 13 5.99 14.94 14.48
C CYS A 13 5.84 16.37 13.92
N SER A 14 6.55 17.35 14.47
CA SER A 14 6.52 18.71 13.97
C SER A 14 6.95 18.78 12.51
N GLY A 15 6.20 19.49 11.67
CA GLY A 15 6.47 19.62 10.25
C GLY A 15 6.07 18.41 9.39
N ARG A 16 5.53 17.36 10.00
CA ARG A 16 5.02 16.21 9.26
C ARG A 16 3.57 16.44 8.80
N LEU A 17 3.20 15.85 7.67
CA LEU A 17 1.86 16.01 7.13
C LEU A 17 0.81 15.31 8.00
N GLU A 18 -0.37 15.89 8.07
CA GLU A 18 -1.48 15.35 8.85
C GLU A 18 -1.84 13.91 8.43
N LYS A 19 -1.84 13.62 7.14
CA LYS A 19 -2.12 12.28 6.61
C LYS A 19 -1.08 11.23 7.06
N GLU A 20 0.18 11.64 7.21
CA GLU A 20 1.22 10.78 7.77
C GLU A 20 0.97 10.50 9.25
N ILE A 21 0.70 11.54 10.03
CA ILE A 21 0.43 11.42 11.47
C ILE A 21 -0.82 10.56 11.70
N ARG A 22 -1.86 10.75 10.91
CA ARG A 22 -3.09 9.95 10.95
C ARG A 22 -2.82 8.46 10.74
N SER A 23 -1.86 8.13 9.87
CA SER A 23 -1.44 6.73 9.66
C SER A 23 -0.83 6.14 10.92
N TYR A 24 0.04 6.87 11.60
CA TYR A 24 0.63 6.43 12.87
C TYR A 24 -0.43 6.31 13.98
N ASP A 25 -1.30 7.29 14.09
CA ASP A 25 -2.39 7.26 15.09
C ASP A 25 -3.27 6.03 14.89
N PHE A 26 -3.58 5.69 13.64
CA PHE A 26 -4.40 4.53 13.33
C PHE A 26 -3.71 3.22 13.72
N LEU A 27 -2.45 3.03 13.37
CA LEU A 27 -1.68 1.86 13.73
C LEU A 27 -1.52 1.74 15.25
N ASP A 28 -1.21 2.83 15.92
CA ASP A 28 -1.04 2.86 17.38
C ASP A 28 -2.35 2.52 18.09
N SER A 29 -3.49 3.02 17.60
CA SER A 29 -4.81 2.71 18.16
C SER A 29 -5.16 1.22 18.08
N LEU A 30 -4.61 0.50 17.11
CA LEU A 30 -4.81 -0.94 16.93
C LEU A 30 -3.79 -1.79 17.70
N GLY A 31 -2.83 -1.16 18.36
CA GLY A 31 -1.74 -1.87 19.05
C GLY A 31 -0.79 -2.58 18.09
N ILE A 32 -0.66 -2.10 16.86
CA ILE A 32 0.24 -2.64 15.86
C ILE A 32 1.62 -2.02 16.02
N SER A 33 2.62 -2.87 16.23
CA SER A 33 4.03 -2.48 16.23
C SER A 33 4.54 -2.39 14.80
N TYR A 34 5.36 -1.40 14.50
CA TYR A 34 5.92 -1.21 13.17
C TYR A 34 7.30 -0.57 13.22
N TYR A 35 8.06 -0.77 12.15
CA TYR A 35 9.32 -0.08 11.91
C TYR A 35 9.14 0.95 10.81
N ARG A 36 9.87 2.03 10.92
CA ARG A 36 9.80 3.17 10.00
C ARG A 36 11.17 3.49 9.44
N LEU A 37 11.20 3.81 8.17
CA LEU A 37 12.38 4.26 7.46
C LEU A 37 12.05 5.59 6.77
N ASP A 38 12.67 6.67 7.22
CA ASP A 38 12.55 7.96 6.55
C ASP A 38 13.58 8.06 5.43
N HIS A 39 13.18 8.60 4.29
CA HIS A 39 13.99 8.69 3.09
C HIS A 39 13.52 9.83 2.19
N GLU A 40 14.36 10.20 1.24
CA GLU A 40 13.94 11.08 0.15
C GLU A 40 12.91 10.37 -0.75
N PRO A 41 12.10 11.11 -1.51
CA PRO A 41 11.20 10.49 -2.48
C PRO A 41 11.97 9.53 -3.40
N ALA A 42 11.47 8.32 -3.54
CA ALA A 42 12.14 7.27 -4.31
C ALA A 42 11.98 7.52 -5.81
N MET A 43 12.87 8.32 -6.37
CA MET A 43 12.86 8.73 -7.77
C MET A 43 13.69 7.83 -8.68
N THR A 44 14.53 6.95 -8.10
CA THR A 44 15.39 6.06 -8.86
C THR A 44 15.26 4.61 -8.37
N MET A 45 15.62 3.66 -9.24
CA MET A 45 15.64 2.23 -8.91
C MET A 45 16.63 1.92 -7.78
N GLU A 46 17.75 2.65 -7.73
CA GLU A 46 18.76 2.46 -6.68
C GLU A 46 18.24 2.86 -5.31
N ILE A 47 17.49 3.97 -5.23
CA ILE A 47 16.87 4.42 -3.98
C ILE A 47 15.81 3.40 -3.53
N CYS A 48 14.99 2.91 -4.45
CA CYS A 48 13.99 1.89 -4.15
C CYS A 48 14.65 0.61 -3.61
N ALA A 49 15.72 0.15 -4.26
CA ALA A 49 16.44 -1.05 -3.82
C ALA A 49 17.06 -0.87 -2.42
N ALA A 50 17.62 0.31 -2.14
CA ALA A 50 18.18 0.60 -0.82
C ALA A 50 17.10 0.63 0.28
N ILE A 51 15.90 1.14 -0.04
CA ILE A 51 14.76 1.12 0.87
C ILE A 51 14.31 -0.32 1.13
N ASP A 52 14.15 -1.13 0.09
CA ASP A 52 13.75 -2.53 0.20
C ASP A 52 14.74 -3.33 1.07
N GLU A 53 16.03 -3.17 0.81
CA GLU A 53 17.09 -3.82 1.59
C GLU A 53 17.03 -3.42 3.07
N SER A 54 16.87 -2.12 3.34
CA SER A 54 16.81 -1.59 4.70
C SER A 54 15.56 -2.02 5.46
N LEU A 55 14.45 -2.23 4.77
CA LEU A 55 13.22 -2.77 5.35
C LEU A 55 13.26 -4.28 5.55
N GLY A 56 14.18 -4.99 4.90
CA GLY A 56 14.30 -6.43 4.99
C GLY A 56 13.42 -7.20 4.02
N GLY A 57 13.03 -6.60 2.90
CA GLY A 57 12.24 -7.25 1.86
C GLY A 57 11.58 -6.26 0.92
N LEU A 58 10.97 -6.76 -0.13
CA LEU A 58 10.31 -5.93 -1.14
C LEU A 58 9.08 -5.21 -0.58
N ILE A 59 8.97 -3.93 -0.89
CA ILE A 59 7.74 -3.16 -0.65
C ILE A 59 6.69 -3.61 -1.65
N CYS A 60 5.45 -3.75 -1.18
CA CYS A 60 4.33 -4.06 -2.05
C CYS A 60 4.10 -2.93 -3.06
N LYS A 61 3.85 -3.31 -4.30
CA LYS A 61 3.31 -2.40 -5.31
C LYS A 61 1.82 -2.27 -5.07
N ASN A 62 1.34 -1.03 -5.01
CA ASN A 62 -0.08 -0.73 -4.84
C ASN A 62 -0.58 0.00 -6.07
N LEU A 63 -1.68 -0.47 -6.65
CA LEU A 63 -2.26 0.08 -7.86
C LEU A 63 -3.72 0.42 -7.62
N LEU A 64 -4.15 1.63 -8.00
CA LEU A 64 -5.55 2.01 -7.99
C LEU A 64 -6.10 1.87 -9.41
N LEU A 65 -7.10 1.01 -9.55
CA LEU A 65 -7.67 0.62 -10.83
C LEU A 65 -9.16 0.95 -10.85
N CYS A 66 -9.70 1.12 -12.05
CA CYS A 66 -11.14 1.33 -12.24
C CYS A 66 -11.62 0.68 -13.53
N ASN A 67 -12.93 0.45 -13.60
CA ASN A 67 -13.58 0.06 -14.84
C ASN A 67 -13.64 1.27 -15.81
N ARG A 68 -14.06 1.03 -17.04
CA ARG A 68 -14.10 2.06 -18.09
C ARG A 68 -15.01 3.24 -17.71
N GLN A 69 -16.10 2.98 -16.99
CA GLN A 69 -17.06 4.01 -16.60
C GLN A 69 -16.66 4.78 -15.34
N CYS A 70 -15.56 4.40 -14.68
CA CYS A 70 -15.14 4.96 -13.39
C CYS A 70 -16.24 4.88 -12.32
N THR A 71 -16.95 3.75 -12.30
CA THR A 71 -18.01 3.46 -11.33
C THR A 71 -17.61 2.39 -10.32
N SER A 72 -16.57 1.61 -10.62
CA SER A 72 -16.02 0.58 -9.73
C SER A 72 -14.52 0.77 -9.59
N PHE A 73 -14.03 0.80 -8.35
CA PHE A 73 -12.63 1.04 -8.04
C PHE A 73 -12.04 -0.11 -7.26
N TYR A 74 -10.77 -0.39 -7.52
CA TYR A 74 -10.03 -1.49 -6.91
C TYR A 74 -8.66 -1.03 -6.49
N MET A 75 -8.23 -1.41 -5.30
CA MET A 75 -6.83 -1.27 -4.88
C MET A 75 -6.19 -2.65 -4.86
N LEU A 76 -5.18 -2.84 -5.70
CA LEU A 76 -4.42 -4.08 -5.77
C LEU A 76 -3.10 -3.94 -5.02
N MET A 77 -2.87 -4.83 -4.06
CA MET A 77 -1.56 -5.05 -3.45
C MET A 77 -0.92 -6.26 -4.11
N MET A 78 0.28 -6.10 -4.64
CA MET A 78 1.03 -7.17 -5.28
C MET A 78 2.53 -7.06 -4.99
N PRO A 79 3.32 -8.14 -5.19
CA PRO A 79 4.76 -8.06 -5.04
C PRO A 79 5.36 -7.01 -5.97
N GLY A 80 6.31 -6.22 -5.46
CA GLY A 80 6.89 -5.10 -6.21
C GLY A 80 7.66 -5.51 -7.46
N ASP A 81 8.19 -6.73 -7.49
CA ASP A 81 8.97 -7.28 -8.61
C ASP A 81 8.11 -8.00 -9.67
N LYS A 82 6.81 -8.15 -9.42
CA LYS A 82 5.91 -8.85 -10.33
C LYS A 82 5.38 -7.92 -11.42
N VAL A 83 5.41 -8.35 -12.67
CA VAL A 83 4.84 -7.60 -13.80
C VAL A 83 3.32 -7.70 -13.74
N PHE A 84 2.64 -6.55 -13.85
CA PHE A 84 1.19 -6.49 -13.82
C PHE A 84 0.60 -6.33 -15.22
N LYS A 85 -0.39 -7.16 -15.53
CA LYS A 85 -1.22 -7.06 -16.74
C LYS A 85 -2.69 -7.04 -16.33
N THR A 86 -3.42 -6.02 -16.76
CA THR A 86 -4.82 -5.80 -16.35
C THR A 86 -5.73 -6.97 -16.71
N LYS A 87 -5.46 -7.66 -17.82
CA LYS A 87 -6.25 -8.81 -18.26
C LYS A 87 -6.25 -9.97 -17.26
N ASP A 88 -5.14 -10.17 -16.55
CA ASP A 88 -5.01 -11.27 -15.59
C ASP A 88 -5.87 -11.03 -14.37
N LEU A 89 -6.03 -9.77 -13.98
CA LEU A 89 -6.87 -9.37 -12.85
C LEU A 89 -8.34 -9.36 -13.24
N SER A 90 -8.69 -8.75 -14.36
CA SER A 90 -10.09 -8.62 -14.82
C SER A 90 -10.78 -9.97 -14.88
N ALA A 91 -10.10 -10.99 -15.40
CA ALA A 91 -10.63 -12.34 -15.50
C ALA A 91 -10.95 -12.96 -14.14
N GLN A 92 -10.10 -12.73 -13.13
CA GLN A 92 -10.28 -13.32 -11.80
C GLN A 92 -11.39 -12.68 -11.00
N ILE A 93 -11.60 -11.37 -11.15
CA ILE A 93 -12.64 -10.66 -10.37
C ILE A 93 -13.95 -10.48 -11.14
N GLY A 94 -14.04 -11.00 -12.36
CA GLY A 94 -15.24 -10.92 -13.17
C GLY A 94 -15.60 -9.51 -13.60
N SER A 95 -14.60 -8.63 -13.74
CA SER A 95 -14.83 -7.25 -14.17
C SER A 95 -14.66 -7.07 -15.67
N SER A 96 -15.20 -5.97 -16.20
CA SER A 96 -14.83 -5.46 -17.51
C SER A 96 -13.38 -5.02 -17.53
N ARG A 97 -12.88 -4.60 -18.69
CA ARG A 97 -11.51 -4.11 -18.83
C ARG A 97 -11.19 -3.03 -17.79
N LEU A 98 -10.09 -3.24 -17.05
CA LEU A 98 -9.60 -2.31 -16.06
C LEU A 98 -8.53 -1.39 -16.65
N SER A 99 -8.44 -0.19 -16.09
CA SER A 99 -7.37 0.76 -16.36
C SER A 99 -6.90 1.38 -15.05
N PHE A 100 -5.74 2.06 -15.08
CA PHE A 100 -5.29 2.82 -13.93
C PHE A 100 -6.23 4.00 -13.70
N ALA A 101 -6.66 4.18 -12.45
CA ALA A 101 -7.51 5.30 -12.08
C ALA A 101 -6.72 6.61 -12.12
N ASP A 102 -7.37 7.69 -12.51
CA ASP A 102 -6.78 9.02 -12.46
C ASP A 102 -6.42 9.39 -11.01
N GLY A 103 -5.31 10.12 -10.84
CA GLY A 103 -4.84 10.55 -9.53
C GLY A 103 -5.87 11.34 -8.71
N LYS A 104 -6.82 12.00 -9.36
CA LYS A 104 -7.90 12.73 -8.67
C LYS A 104 -8.74 11.82 -7.78
N TYR A 105 -8.96 10.57 -8.18
CA TYR A 105 -9.71 9.60 -7.37
C TYR A 105 -8.90 9.12 -6.16
N MET A 106 -7.59 9.01 -6.32
CA MET A 106 -6.69 8.69 -5.22
C MET A 106 -6.73 9.78 -4.15
N GLU A 107 -6.71 11.03 -4.57
CA GLU A 107 -6.81 12.18 -3.65
C GLU A 107 -8.19 12.28 -3.02
N GLU A 108 -9.25 12.14 -3.82
CA GLU A 108 -10.64 12.25 -3.33
C GLU A 108 -10.99 11.14 -2.34
N PHE A 109 -10.68 9.88 -2.66
CA PHE A 109 -11.12 8.74 -1.85
C PHE A 109 -10.18 8.41 -0.70
N LEU A 110 -8.89 8.66 -0.88
CA LEU A 110 -7.85 8.16 0.01
C LEU A 110 -7.01 9.26 0.68
N ASP A 111 -7.15 10.51 0.23
CA ASP A 111 -6.30 11.62 0.66
C ASP A 111 -4.80 11.33 0.41
N ILE A 112 -4.49 10.70 -0.71
CA ILE A 112 -3.12 10.32 -1.10
C ILE A 112 -2.82 10.88 -2.49
N THR A 113 -1.63 11.42 -2.67
CA THR A 113 -1.13 11.83 -3.98
C THR A 113 -0.48 10.65 -4.71
N PRO A 114 -0.46 10.62 -6.06
CA PRO A 114 0.23 9.58 -6.82
C PRO A 114 1.68 9.39 -6.38
N GLY A 115 2.11 8.15 -6.26
CA GLY A 115 3.44 7.77 -5.76
C GLY A 115 3.48 7.37 -4.29
N SER A 116 2.39 7.59 -3.55
CA SER A 116 2.29 7.30 -2.11
C SER A 116 1.18 6.32 -1.76
N LEU A 117 0.58 5.66 -2.76
CA LEU A 117 -0.57 4.78 -2.55
C LEU A 117 -0.27 3.73 -1.49
N SER A 118 -1.18 3.57 -0.54
CA SER A 118 -1.01 2.71 0.61
C SER A 118 -2.35 2.13 1.05
N ILE A 119 -2.32 0.90 1.56
CA ILE A 119 -3.48 0.28 2.21
C ILE A 119 -4.02 1.16 3.36
N LEU A 120 -3.16 1.91 4.04
CA LEU A 120 -3.57 2.81 5.12
C LEU A 120 -4.52 3.91 4.64
N GLY A 121 -4.48 4.28 3.37
CA GLY A 121 -5.42 5.23 2.78
C GLY A 121 -6.86 4.76 2.84
N LEU A 122 -7.11 3.45 2.93
CA LEU A 122 -8.46 2.91 3.03
C LEU A 122 -9.19 3.35 4.31
N MET A 123 -8.49 3.84 5.33
CA MET A 123 -9.12 4.44 6.51
C MET A 123 -9.96 5.67 6.14
N ASN A 124 -9.68 6.31 5.01
CA ASN A 124 -10.41 7.49 4.52
C ASN A 124 -11.59 7.11 3.61
N ASP A 125 -11.63 5.89 3.10
CA ASP A 125 -12.72 5.39 2.24
C ASP A 125 -13.88 4.84 3.09
N LYS A 126 -14.59 5.73 3.76
CA LYS A 126 -15.68 5.39 4.69
C LYS A 126 -16.89 4.79 3.98
N GLU A 127 -17.06 5.05 2.71
CA GLU A 127 -18.19 4.57 1.91
C GLU A 127 -17.90 3.24 1.20
N ASN A 128 -16.73 2.65 1.42
CA ASN A 128 -16.29 1.40 0.75
C ASN A 128 -16.41 1.47 -0.77
N ARG A 129 -15.95 2.58 -1.35
CA ARG A 129 -15.93 2.78 -2.81
C ARG A 129 -14.88 1.91 -3.49
N ILE A 130 -13.84 1.52 -2.75
CA ILE A 130 -12.70 0.78 -3.27
C ILE A 130 -12.75 -0.65 -2.75
N GLN A 131 -12.72 -1.62 -3.67
CA GLN A 131 -12.55 -3.03 -3.33
C GLN A 131 -11.06 -3.34 -3.18
N LEU A 132 -10.66 -3.85 -2.01
CA LEU A 132 -9.29 -4.29 -1.78
C LEU A 132 -9.05 -5.65 -2.44
N LEU A 133 -7.96 -5.74 -3.20
CA LEU A 133 -7.47 -6.97 -3.83
C LEU A 133 -6.04 -7.22 -3.35
N ILE A 134 -5.73 -8.46 -3.00
CA ILE A 134 -4.39 -8.83 -2.54
C ILE A 134 -3.91 -10.04 -3.35
N ASP A 135 -2.75 -9.93 -3.99
CA ASP A 135 -2.10 -11.08 -4.60
C ASP A 135 -1.65 -12.02 -3.48
N GLU A 136 -1.94 -13.31 -3.60
CA GLU A 136 -1.61 -14.32 -2.60
C GLU A 136 -0.12 -14.33 -2.22
N ASP A 137 0.76 -13.97 -3.14
CA ASP A 137 2.20 -13.95 -2.89
C ASP A 137 2.62 -12.89 -1.87
N VAL A 138 1.85 -11.81 -1.73
CA VAL A 138 2.06 -10.81 -0.66
C VAL A 138 1.93 -11.45 0.71
N LEU A 139 0.99 -12.38 0.87
CA LEU A 139 0.70 -13.03 2.13
C LEU A 139 1.70 -14.13 2.50
N LYS A 140 2.59 -14.51 1.60
CA LYS A 140 3.67 -15.48 1.85
C LYS A 140 4.87 -14.84 2.55
N SER A 141 5.01 -13.52 2.46
CA SER A 141 6.07 -12.80 3.16
C SER A 141 5.72 -12.61 4.64
N PRO A 142 6.69 -12.70 5.57
CA PRO A 142 6.43 -12.42 6.99
C PRO A 142 6.16 -10.94 7.25
N PHE A 143 6.57 -10.05 6.35
CA PHE A 143 6.42 -8.61 6.49
C PHE A 143 5.72 -8.00 5.28
N ILE A 144 5.02 -6.91 5.51
CA ILE A 144 4.43 -6.08 4.46
C ILE A 144 4.99 -4.68 4.59
N GLY A 145 5.58 -4.18 3.51
CA GLY A 145 6.06 -2.80 3.41
C GLY A 145 4.98 -1.90 2.82
N CYS A 146 4.76 -0.74 3.42
CA CYS A 146 3.81 0.24 2.91
C CYS A 146 4.24 1.66 3.27
N HIS A 147 3.65 2.65 2.60
CA HIS A 147 3.84 4.06 2.94
C HIS A 147 2.84 4.50 4.01
N PRO A 148 3.21 5.43 4.90
CA PRO A 148 2.25 6.11 5.77
C PRO A 148 1.54 7.25 5.03
N CYS A 149 0.98 6.96 3.86
CA CYS A 149 0.28 7.90 2.96
C CYS A 149 1.12 9.04 2.41
N ILE A 150 2.44 8.95 2.53
CA ILE A 150 3.43 9.87 1.94
C ILE A 150 4.60 9.06 1.36
N ASN A 151 5.37 9.66 0.47
CA ASN A 151 6.48 8.96 -0.23
C ASN A 151 7.88 9.27 0.33
N THR A 152 7.96 9.92 1.49
CA THR A 152 9.21 10.22 2.19
C THR A 152 9.42 9.36 3.42
N SER A 153 8.59 8.34 3.58
CA SER A 153 8.71 7.35 4.64
C SER A 153 8.14 6.02 4.17
N SER A 154 8.67 4.93 4.69
CA SER A 154 8.18 3.57 4.44
C SER A 154 8.10 2.83 5.77
N LEU A 155 7.08 1.99 5.90
CA LEU A 155 6.82 1.22 7.10
C LEU A 155 6.97 -0.27 6.82
N ARG A 156 7.44 -1.00 7.83
CA ARG A 156 7.42 -2.47 7.85
C ARG A 156 6.45 -2.93 8.91
N LEU A 157 5.42 -3.65 8.49
CA LEU A 157 4.40 -4.22 9.34
C LEU A 157 4.54 -5.75 9.33
N ASP A 158 4.26 -6.38 10.47
CA ASP A 158 4.09 -7.81 10.52
C ASP A 158 2.87 -8.23 9.70
N LYS A 159 3.02 -9.22 8.83
CA LYS A 159 1.93 -9.70 7.96
C LYS A 159 0.71 -10.15 8.78
N GLU A 160 0.93 -10.84 9.89
CA GLU A 160 -0.18 -11.29 10.74
C GLU A 160 -0.96 -10.12 11.33
N ASP A 161 -0.29 -9.05 11.74
CA ASP A 161 -0.97 -7.84 12.22
C ASP A 161 -1.78 -7.16 11.11
N VAL A 162 -1.27 -7.14 9.89
CA VAL A 162 -2.01 -6.60 8.74
C VAL A 162 -3.28 -7.40 8.50
N VAL A 163 -3.19 -8.71 8.46
CA VAL A 163 -4.32 -9.60 8.16
C VAL A 163 -5.33 -9.63 9.31
N GLN A 164 -4.87 -9.70 10.56
CA GLN A 164 -5.75 -9.93 11.70
C GLN A 164 -6.24 -8.66 12.38
N LYS A 165 -5.52 -7.55 12.26
CA LYS A 165 -5.86 -6.29 12.94
C LYS A 165 -6.15 -5.14 11.97
N LEU A 166 -5.25 -4.88 11.02
CA LEU A 166 -5.36 -3.72 10.15
C LEU A 166 -6.52 -3.85 9.16
N ILE A 167 -6.56 -4.91 8.39
CA ILE A 167 -7.60 -5.10 7.36
C ILE A 167 -9.00 -5.12 7.97
N PRO A 168 -9.27 -5.85 9.06
CA PRO A 168 -10.58 -5.78 9.72
C PRO A 168 -10.94 -4.37 10.19
N ALA A 169 -10.00 -3.63 10.74
CA ALA A 169 -10.23 -2.26 11.22
C ALA A 169 -10.50 -1.26 10.09
N LEU A 170 -9.93 -1.51 8.90
CA LEU A 170 -10.22 -0.72 7.70
C LEU A 170 -11.62 -0.98 7.13
N ASN A 171 -12.28 -2.02 7.58
CA ASN A 171 -13.62 -2.43 7.11
C ASN A 171 -13.67 -2.66 5.58
N HIS A 172 -12.58 -3.20 5.02
CA HIS A 172 -12.43 -3.55 3.61
C HIS A 172 -12.06 -5.02 3.51
N GLU A 173 -13.04 -5.88 3.27
CA GLU A 173 -12.79 -7.31 3.10
C GLU A 173 -12.06 -7.55 1.78
N PRO A 174 -10.87 -8.17 1.80
CA PRO A 174 -10.09 -8.36 0.59
C PRO A 174 -10.59 -9.54 -0.24
N ILE A 175 -10.42 -9.42 -1.56
CA ILE A 175 -10.45 -10.56 -2.48
C ILE A 175 -9.01 -10.98 -2.74
N ILE A 176 -8.69 -12.23 -2.51
CA ILE A 176 -7.36 -12.78 -2.78
C ILE A 176 -7.31 -13.22 -4.24
N VAL A 177 -6.30 -12.73 -4.95
CA VAL A 177 -6.10 -13.04 -6.36
C VAL A 177 -4.75 -13.76 -6.56
N GLN A 178 -4.63 -14.47 -7.68
CA GLN A 178 -3.43 -15.22 -8.05
C GLN A 178 -2.91 -14.66 -9.38
N LEU A 179 -2.01 -13.69 -9.28
CA LEU A 179 -1.43 -13.11 -10.49
C LEU A 179 -0.25 -13.94 -10.98
N PRO A 180 -0.13 -14.17 -12.29
CA PRO A 180 0.97 -14.95 -12.84
C PRO A 180 2.30 -14.21 -12.69
N THR A 181 3.38 -14.98 -12.58
CA THR A 181 4.74 -14.48 -12.70
C THR A 181 5.19 -14.63 -14.15
N TYR A 182 5.63 -13.53 -14.75
CA TYR A 182 6.18 -13.56 -16.10
C TYR A 182 7.70 -13.61 -16.02
N GLU A 183 8.29 -14.52 -16.77
CA GLU A 183 9.74 -14.55 -16.94
C GLU A 183 10.20 -13.35 -17.77
N ALA A 184 11.35 -12.81 -17.40
CA ALA A 184 11.95 -11.67 -18.09
C ALA A 184 12.43 -12.04 -19.49
#